data_41ba9847bf4bef4e9d14e219822ae995
#
_entry.id   41ba9847bf4bef4e9d14e219822ae995
#
_cell.length_a   1.000
_cell.length_b   1.000
_cell.length_c   1.000
_cell.angle_alpha   90.00
_cell.angle_beta   90.00
_cell.angle_gamma   90.00
#
_symmetry.space_group_name_H-M   'P 1'
#
loop_
_entity.id
_entity.type
_entity.pdbx_description
1 polymer ?
#
loop_
_entity_poly.entity_id
_entity_poly.type
_entity_poly.pdbx_seq_one_letter_code
_entity_poly.pdbx_strand_id
1 'polypeptide(L)'
;MSGVTERVTLVTGAGRGIGRVAALLLASRGARVMAVARSEHELKQLGLDYVVADLGSPEGCARAVAETQDRLGPVEILVCNHGIGSAHERVIWEQPPGLWEETMRINLHGPYWLSQAVLKNMVARGYGRLVYTSSTAGQVAEFAGSAYNSSKHGLLGLMRSVAQDAGPHGITSNAVLPGWVRTPMAENSAKAEADQRGITVEAVWKERASLYPAGRVVTPEEVAEVIAFLAAEESGGVNGEAITVALGGLM
;
A
#
# COMPACT_ATOMS: atom_id res chain seq x y z
N MET A 1 -9.83 20.51 13.05
CA MET A 1 -10.32 19.73 11.88
C MET A 1 -9.16 18.85 11.46
N SER A 2 -9.43 17.62 11.00
CA SER A 2 -8.36 16.72 10.51
C SER A 2 -7.80 17.29 9.20
N GLY A 3 -6.47 17.27 9.01
CA GLY A 3 -5.78 17.78 7.81
C GLY A 3 -6.09 17.03 6.50
N VAL A 4 -7.04 16.10 6.51
CA VAL A 4 -7.56 15.41 5.33
C VAL A 4 -9.02 15.77 5.01
N THR A 5 -9.66 16.66 5.81
CA THR A 5 -11.06 17.04 5.63
C THR A 5 -11.30 17.64 4.24
N GLU A 6 -12.36 17.16 3.54
CA GLU A 6 -12.75 17.52 2.17
C GLU A 6 -11.72 17.18 1.08
N ARG A 7 -10.55 16.61 1.41
CA ARG A 7 -9.54 16.21 0.43
C ARG A 7 -10.00 15.00 -0.39
N VAL A 8 -9.92 15.10 -1.71
CA VAL A 8 -10.19 13.98 -2.62
C VAL A 8 -9.05 12.96 -2.51
N THR A 9 -9.40 11.79 -1.99
CA THR A 9 -8.46 10.73 -1.63
C THR A 9 -8.73 9.47 -2.42
N LEU A 10 -7.74 9.00 -3.17
CA LEU A 10 -7.78 7.72 -3.91
C LEU A 10 -7.04 6.65 -3.10
N VAL A 11 -7.75 5.62 -2.63
CA VAL A 11 -7.17 4.51 -1.88
C VAL A 11 -7.22 3.22 -2.69
N THR A 12 -6.08 2.64 -2.99
CA THR A 12 -5.97 1.41 -3.79
C THR A 12 -5.84 0.17 -2.91
N GLY A 13 -6.34 -0.98 -3.40
CA GLY A 13 -6.42 -2.19 -2.58
C GLY A 13 -7.37 -2.03 -1.38
N ALA A 14 -8.41 -1.18 -1.53
CA ALA A 14 -9.29 -0.79 -0.46
C ALA A 14 -10.33 -1.86 -0.07
N GLY A 15 -10.47 -2.96 -0.82
CA GLY A 15 -11.48 -3.97 -0.53
C GLY A 15 -11.27 -4.73 0.79
N ARG A 16 -10.01 -4.90 1.23
CA ARG A 16 -9.66 -5.69 2.42
C ARG A 16 -8.35 -5.25 3.08
N GLY A 17 -8.06 -5.82 4.26
CA GLY A 17 -6.80 -5.61 4.99
C GLY A 17 -6.51 -4.15 5.29
N ILE A 18 -5.25 -3.74 5.19
CA ILE A 18 -4.78 -2.38 5.51
C ILE A 18 -5.52 -1.34 4.68
N GLY A 19 -5.70 -1.56 3.37
CA GLY A 19 -6.35 -0.60 2.47
C GLY A 19 -7.81 -0.32 2.85
N ARG A 20 -8.55 -1.36 3.28
CA ARG A 20 -9.92 -1.20 3.80
C ARG A 20 -9.96 -0.31 5.04
N VAL A 21 -9.09 -0.59 6.00
CA VAL A 21 -9.04 0.17 7.26
C VAL A 21 -8.59 1.61 6.99
N ALA A 22 -7.59 1.82 6.14
CA ALA A 22 -7.14 3.15 5.76
C ALA A 22 -8.23 3.97 5.04
N ALA A 23 -8.98 3.35 4.09
CA ALA A 23 -10.07 4.02 3.39
C ALA A 23 -11.18 4.48 4.36
N LEU A 24 -11.60 3.58 5.25
CA LEU A 24 -12.63 3.90 6.26
C LEU A 24 -12.14 4.95 7.28
N LEU A 25 -10.89 4.86 7.71
CA LEU A 25 -10.31 5.83 8.65
C LEU A 25 -10.22 7.22 8.02
N LEU A 26 -9.73 7.34 6.77
CA LEU A 26 -9.63 8.61 6.06
C LEU A 26 -11.03 9.22 5.84
N ALA A 27 -12.01 8.41 5.46
CA ALA A 27 -13.39 8.84 5.33
C ALA A 27 -13.99 9.33 6.67
N SER A 28 -13.74 8.62 7.78
CA SER A 28 -14.19 9.04 9.12
C SER A 28 -13.54 10.36 9.58
N ARG A 29 -12.39 10.71 9.02
CA ARG A 29 -11.69 11.99 9.23
C ARG A 29 -12.12 13.08 8.27
N GLY A 30 -13.16 12.83 7.46
CA GLY A 30 -13.77 13.80 6.58
C GLY A 30 -13.18 13.87 5.17
N ALA A 31 -12.31 12.95 4.77
CA ALA A 31 -11.82 12.84 3.40
C ALA A 31 -12.92 12.35 2.45
N ARG A 32 -12.93 12.82 1.21
CA ARG A 32 -13.78 12.31 0.14
C ARG A 32 -13.07 11.16 -0.56
N VAL A 33 -13.38 9.93 -0.13
CA VAL A 33 -12.61 8.75 -0.51
C VAL A 33 -13.20 8.04 -1.71
N MET A 34 -12.37 7.79 -2.73
CA MET A 34 -12.59 6.81 -3.78
C MET A 34 -11.81 5.53 -3.46
N ALA A 35 -12.54 4.45 -3.21
CA ALA A 35 -11.98 3.12 -2.93
C ALA A 35 -11.78 2.34 -4.23
N VAL A 36 -10.58 1.78 -4.46
CA VAL A 36 -10.29 1.01 -5.67
C VAL A 36 -9.82 -0.39 -5.33
N ALA A 37 -10.43 -1.40 -5.94
CA ALA A 37 -10.01 -2.80 -5.88
C ALA A 37 -10.59 -3.59 -7.08
N ARG A 38 -10.23 -4.86 -7.19
CA ARG A 38 -10.78 -5.76 -8.23
C ARG A 38 -12.12 -6.38 -7.85
N SER A 39 -12.40 -6.54 -6.56
CA SER A 39 -13.61 -7.18 -6.04
C SER A 39 -14.69 -6.13 -5.75
N GLU A 40 -15.68 -6.06 -6.61
CA GLU A 40 -16.83 -5.16 -6.41
C GLU A 40 -17.58 -5.48 -5.12
N HIS A 41 -17.75 -6.78 -4.81
CA HIS A 41 -18.44 -7.20 -3.59
C HIS A 41 -17.79 -6.66 -2.32
N GLU A 42 -16.43 -6.68 -2.24
CA GLU A 42 -15.69 -6.13 -1.11
C GLU A 42 -15.85 -4.60 -1.03
N LEU A 43 -15.82 -3.91 -2.17
CA LEU A 43 -15.95 -2.46 -2.25
C LEU A 43 -17.34 -1.97 -1.82
N LYS A 44 -18.41 -2.64 -2.26
CA LYS A 44 -19.79 -2.32 -1.86
C LYS A 44 -20.01 -2.32 -0.34
N GLN A 45 -19.27 -3.17 0.38
CA GLN A 45 -19.37 -3.25 1.85
C GLN A 45 -18.74 -2.06 2.59
N LEU A 46 -18.02 -1.18 1.89
CA LEU A 46 -17.40 0.00 2.51
C LEU A 46 -18.40 1.14 2.73
N GLY A 47 -19.45 1.23 1.91
CA GLY A 47 -20.35 2.38 1.90
C GLY A 47 -19.69 3.68 1.40
N LEU A 48 -18.60 3.56 0.64
CA LEU A 48 -17.86 4.66 0.03
C LEU A 48 -18.04 4.67 -1.48
N ASP A 49 -17.65 5.77 -2.12
CA ASP A 49 -17.46 5.80 -3.57
C ASP A 49 -16.38 4.78 -3.97
N TYR A 50 -16.62 4.06 -5.07
CA TYR A 50 -15.66 3.03 -5.50
C TYR A 50 -15.54 2.90 -7.03
N VAL A 51 -14.38 2.39 -7.45
CA VAL A 51 -14.08 1.96 -8.82
C VAL A 51 -13.54 0.53 -8.80
N VAL A 52 -14.09 -0.31 -9.68
CA VAL A 52 -13.55 -1.67 -9.90
C VAL A 52 -12.48 -1.59 -10.99
N ALA A 53 -11.22 -1.82 -10.65
CA ALA A 53 -10.11 -1.75 -11.60
C ALA A 53 -9.00 -2.76 -11.29
N ASP A 54 -8.36 -3.28 -12.36
CA ASP A 54 -7.06 -3.95 -12.27
C ASP A 54 -5.94 -2.92 -12.36
N LEU A 55 -5.29 -2.66 -11.24
CA LEU A 55 -4.20 -1.69 -11.13
C LEU A 55 -2.83 -2.25 -11.56
N GLY A 56 -2.80 -3.47 -12.03
CA GLY A 56 -1.67 -4.03 -12.76
C GLY A 56 -1.66 -3.65 -14.25
N SER A 57 -2.53 -2.74 -14.72
CA SER A 57 -2.53 -2.24 -16.09
C SER A 57 -2.56 -0.72 -16.14
N PRO A 58 -1.90 -0.10 -17.14
CA PRO A 58 -1.96 1.36 -17.33
C PRO A 58 -3.38 1.87 -17.51
N GLU A 59 -4.20 1.13 -18.26
CA GLU A 59 -5.61 1.46 -18.55
C GLU A 59 -6.46 1.43 -17.28
N GLY A 60 -6.26 0.41 -16.43
CA GLY A 60 -6.95 0.31 -15.14
C GLY A 60 -6.59 1.45 -14.19
N CYS A 61 -5.31 1.82 -14.15
CA CYS A 61 -4.82 2.96 -13.38
C CYS A 61 -5.38 4.29 -13.88
N ALA A 62 -5.34 4.53 -15.20
CA ALA A 62 -5.88 5.72 -15.82
C ALA A 62 -7.39 5.85 -15.57
N ARG A 63 -8.15 4.75 -15.73
CA ARG A 63 -9.59 4.73 -15.45
C ARG A 63 -9.89 5.04 -13.99
N ALA A 64 -9.17 4.44 -13.04
CA ALA A 64 -9.40 4.71 -11.62
C ALA A 64 -9.20 6.19 -11.27
N VAL A 65 -8.19 6.85 -11.84
CA VAL A 65 -7.95 8.28 -11.63
C VAL A 65 -9.02 9.12 -12.33
N ALA A 66 -9.37 8.82 -13.58
CA ALA A 66 -10.37 9.56 -14.34
C ALA A 66 -11.75 9.51 -13.67
N GLU A 67 -12.25 8.32 -13.29
CA GLU A 67 -13.52 8.19 -12.58
C GLU A 67 -13.52 8.88 -11.21
N THR A 68 -12.37 8.93 -10.53
CA THR A 68 -12.24 9.70 -9.29
C THR A 68 -12.39 11.19 -9.57
N GLN A 69 -11.71 11.69 -10.60
CA GLN A 69 -11.76 13.11 -10.97
C GLN A 69 -13.16 13.54 -11.40
N ASP A 70 -13.84 12.72 -12.16
CA ASP A 70 -15.20 13.00 -12.66
C ASP A 70 -16.24 13.05 -11.52
N ARG A 71 -16.12 12.19 -10.51
CA ARG A 71 -17.11 12.04 -9.44
C ARG A 71 -16.79 12.87 -8.20
N LEU A 72 -15.51 12.97 -7.83
CA LEU A 72 -15.08 13.62 -6.59
C LEU A 72 -14.23 14.87 -6.83
N GLY A 73 -13.67 15.03 -8.02
CA GLY A 73 -12.72 16.09 -8.33
C GLY A 73 -11.27 15.61 -8.34
N PRO A 74 -10.33 16.52 -8.58
CA PRO A 74 -8.90 16.19 -8.72
C PRO A 74 -8.37 15.46 -7.49
N VAL A 75 -7.63 14.37 -7.71
CA VAL A 75 -7.00 13.60 -6.61
C VAL A 75 -5.96 14.48 -5.92
N GLU A 76 -6.11 14.67 -4.61
CA GLU A 76 -5.21 15.43 -3.75
C GLU A 76 -4.36 14.51 -2.86
N ILE A 77 -4.88 13.32 -2.54
CA ILE A 77 -4.20 12.30 -1.74
C ILE A 77 -4.26 10.96 -2.49
N LEU A 78 -3.12 10.33 -2.72
CA LEU A 78 -3.01 9.00 -3.31
C LEU A 78 -2.42 8.02 -2.28
N VAL A 79 -3.18 6.99 -1.91
CA VAL A 79 -2.70 5.87 -1.09
C VAL A 79 -2.53 4.64 -1.97
N CYS A 80 -1.28 4.35 -2.36
CA CYS A 80 -0.89 3.16 -3.11
C CYS A 80 -0.69 1.98 -2.16
N ASN A 81 -1.79 1.25 -1.86
CA ASN A 81 -1.75 0.12 -0.94
C ASN A 81 -1.96 -1.24 -1.64
N HIS A 82 -2.42 -1.27 -2.90
CA HIS A 82 -2.59 -2.53 -3.62
C HIS A 82 -1.27 -3.27 -3.83
N GLY A 83 -1.33 -4.59 -3.84
CA GLY A 83 -0.17 -5.44 -4.06
C GLY A 83 -0.50 -6.91 -3.94
N ILE A 84 0.45 -7.75 -4.34
CA ILE A 84 0.47 -9.19 -4.07
C ILE A 84 1.68 -9.53 -3.20
N GLY A 85 1.54 -10.58 -2.39
CA GLY A 85 2.59 -11.04 -1.47
C GLY A 85 3.42 -12.18 -2.05
N SER A 86 4.30 -12.73 -1.23
CA SER A 86 5.30 -13.75 -1.58
C SER A 86 4.85 -15.20 -1.38
N ALA A 87 3.56 -15.45 -1.14
CA ALA A 87 3.05 -16.79 -0.76
C ALA A 87 3.40 -17.93 -1.74
N HIS A 88 3.65 -17.60 -3.02
CA HIS A 88 3.98 -18.58 -4.07
C HIS A 88 5.43 -18.49 -4.53
N GLU A 89 6.23 -17.65 -3.90
CA GLU A 89 7.64 -17.55 -4.24
C GLU A 89 8.43 -18.79 -3.76
N ARG A 90 9.54 -19.02 -4.44
CA ARG A 90 10.52 -20.06 -4.15
C ARG A 90 11.91 -19.42 -4.20
N VAL A 91 12.93 -20.18 -3.85
CA VAL A 91 14.32 -19.76 -4.12
C VAL A 91 14.47 -19.39 -5.61
N ILE A 92 15.32 -18.42 -5.91
CA ILE A 92 15.35 -17.74 -7.22
C ILE A 92 15.47 -18.70 -8.43
N TRP A 93 16.16 -19.83 -8.27
CA TRP A 93 16.33 -20.83 -9.33
C TRP A 93 15.13 -21.79 -9.49
N GLU A 94 14.12 -21.69 -8.62
CA GLU A 94 12.88 -22.48 -8.62
C GLU A 94 11.64 -21.58 -8.76
N GLN A 95 11.82 -20.30 -9.09
CA GLN A 95 10.70 -19.38 -9.25
C GLN A 95 9.73 -19.84 -10.32
N PRO A 96 8.41 -19.83 -10.04
CA PRO A 96 7.40 -20.11 -11.05
C PRO A 96 7.50 -19.11 -12.21
N PRO A 97 7.35 -19.59 -13.48
CA PRO A 97 7.30 -18.70 -14.64
C PRO A 97 6.21 -17.62 -14.48
N GLY A 98 6.54 -16.38 -14.86
CA GLY A 98 5.61 -15.24 -14.85
C GLY A 98 5.39 -14.59 -13.49
N LEU A 99 5.83 -15.21 -12.39
CA LEU A 99 5.61 -14.65 -11.04
C LEU A 99 6.37 -13.32 -10.86
N TRP A 100 7.59 -13.23 -11.37
CA TRP A 100 8.38 -12.01 -11.34
C TRP A 100 7.66 -10.86 -12.05
N GLU A 101 7.25 -11.08 -13.29
CA GLU A 101 6.58 -10.08 -14.13
C GLU A 101 5.26 -9.63 -13.49
N GLU A 102 4.48 -10.58 -12.97
CA GLU A 102 3.22 -10.26 -12.30
C GLU A 102 3.45 -9.43 -11.05
N THR A 103 4.44 -9.81 -10.22
CA THR A 103 4.76 -9.10 -8.98
C THR A 103 5.26 -7.68 -9.28
N MET A 104 6.17 -7.51 -10.22
CA MET A 104 6.66 -6.19 -10.62
C MET A 104 5.55 -5.33 -11.21
N ARG A 105 4.72 -5.90 -12.06
CA ARG A 105 3.59 -5.23 -12.70
C ARG A 105 2.59 -4.68 -11.69
N ILE A 106 2.24 -5.47 -10.67
CA ILE A 106 1.25 -5.05 -9.67
C ILE A 106 1.88 -4.16 -8.59
N ASN A 107 3.03 -4.57 -8.03
CA ASN A 107 3.60 -3.93 -6.84
C ASN A 107 4.42 -2.68 -7.15
N LEU A 108 4.93 -2.52 -8.37
CA LEU A 108 5.80 -1.40 -8.75
C LEU A 108 5.25 -0.58 -9.93
N HIS A 109 4.89 -1.24 -11.05
CA HIS A 109 4.41 -0.50 -12.21
C HIS A 109 3.04 0.14 -11.96
N GLY A 110 2.12 -0.55 -11.27
CA GLY A 110 0.83 0.03 -10.89
C GLY A 110 0.97 1.34 -10.09
N PRO A 111 1.72 1.37 -8.96
CA PRO A 111 2.04 2.61 -8.26
C PRO A 111 2.69 3.69 -9.13
N TYR A 112 3.59 3.31 -10.05
CA TYR A 112 4.20 4.25 -11.00
C TYR A 112 3.14 4.90 -11.90
N TRP A 113 2.27 4.13 -12.56
CA TRP A 113 1.23 4.65 -13.45
C TRP A 113 0.22 5.54 -12.71
N LEU A 114 -0.18 5.15 -11.50
CA LEU A 114 -1.05 5.97 -10.65
C LEU A 114 -0.38 7.30 -10.29
N SER A 115 0.88 7.26 -9.86
CA SER A 115 1.65 8.46 -9.52
C SER A 115 1.74 9.41 -10.72
N GLN A 116 2.10 8.89 -11.90
CA GLN A 116 2.15 9.67 -13.14
C GLN A 116 0.80 10.33 -13.47
N ALA A 117 -0.30 9.58 -13.28
CA ALA A 117 -1.64 10.08 -13.60
C ALA A 117 -2.11 11.22 -12.67
N VAL A 118 -1.75 11.18 -11.37
CA VAL A 118 -2.20 12.21 -10.41
C VAL A 118 -1.25 13.40 -10.31
N LEU A 119 0.07 13.19 -10.46
CA LEU A 119 1.10 14.21 -10.22
C LEU A 119 0.93 15.44 -11.10
N LYS A 120 0.52 15.29 -12.36
CA LYS A 120 0.33 16.44 -13.26
C LYS A 120 -0.66 17.46 -12.70
N ASN A 121 -1.76 17.00 -12.15
CA ASN A 121 -2.77 17.87 -11.53
C ASN A 121 -2.31 18.38 -10.16
N MET A 122 -1.64 17.54 -9.35
CA MET A 122 -1.09 17.95 -8.06
C MET A 122 -0.06 19.08 -8.22
N VAL A 123 0.86 18.98 -9.19
CA VAL A 123 1.86 20.01 -9.50
C VAL A 123 1.19 21.32 -9.92
N ALA A 124 0.19 21.27 -10.82
CA ALA A 124 -0.53 22.46 -11.25
C ALA A 124 -1.28 23.16 -10.11
N ARG A 125 -1.65 22.43 -9.06
CA ARG A 125 -2.38 22.93 -7.89
C ARG A 125 -1.49 23.28 -6.70
N GLY A 126 -0.21 22.92 -6.73
CA GLY A 126 0.74 23.17 -5.64
C GLY A 126 0.46 22.37 -4.37
N TYR A 127 -0.23 21.22 -4.48
CA TYR A 127 -0.56 20.36 -3.34
C TYR A 127 -0.72 18.89 -3.77
N GLY A 128 -0.20 17.99 -2.94
CA GLY A 128 -0.39 16.56 -3.08
C GLY A 128 0.24 15.77 -1.93
N ARG A 129 -0.36 14.61 -1.62
CA ARG A 129 0.17 13.63 -0.68
C ARG A 129 0.16 12.25 -1.31
N LEU A 130 1.33 11.64 -1.48
CA LEU A 130 1.45 10.27 -1.95
C LEU A 130 1.97 9.40 -0.82
N VAL A 131 1.23 8.33 -0.49
CA VAL A 131 1.60 7.37 0.55
C VAL A 131 1.63 5.98 -0.06
N TYR A 132 2.80 5.32 -0.01
CA TYR A 132 2.99 3.98 -0.55
C TYR A 132 3.06 2.95 0.57
N THR A 133 2.32 1.87 0.45
CA THR A 133 2.46 0.72 1.34
C THR A 133 3.54 -0.22 0.78
N SER A 134 4.76 -0.06 1.28
CA SER A 134 5.86 -0.98 0.99
C SER A 134 5.79 -2.19 1.94
N SER A 135 6.87 -2.56 2.55
CA SER A 135 7.03 -3.64 3.52
C SER A 135 8.40 -3.47 4.20
N THR A 136 8.62 -4.11 5.32
CA THR A 136 9.95 -4.36 5.86
C THR A 136 10.83 -5.07 4.82
N ALA A 137 10.24 -5.93 3.98
CA ALA A 137 10.89 -6.56 2.82
C ALA A 137 11.35 -5.57 1.73
N GLY A 138 11.06 -4.28 1.86
CA GLY A 138 11.61 -3.20 1.04
C GLY A 138 12.94 -2.64 1.57
N GLN A 139 13.35 -3.00 2.78
CA GLN A 139 14.63 -2.61 3.40
C GLN A 139 15.59 -3.78 3.53
N VAL A 140 15.08 -4.97 3.82
CA VAL A 140 15.84 -6.20 3.96
C VAL A 140 15.24 -7.31 3.12
N ALA A 141 16.04 -8.27 2.69
CA ALA A 141 15.54 -9.39 1.91
C ALA A 141 14.99 -10.50 2.81
N GLU A 142 13.77 -10.95 2.52
CA GLU A 142 13.23 -12.19 3.07
C GLU A 142 13.67 -13.38 2.22
N PHE A 143 13.85 -14.54 2.86
CA PHE A 143 14.19 -15.78 2.16
C PHE A 143 13.08 -16.17 1.18
N ALA A 144 13.46 -16.68 -0.01
CA ALA A 144 12.56 -17.09 -1.07
C ALA A 144 11.50 -16.01 -1.44
N GLY A 145 11.91 -14.74 -1.49
CA GLY A 145 11.05 -13.60 -1.77
C GLY A 145 11.61 -12.68 -2.85
N SER A 146 12.34 -13.20 -3.84
CA SER A 146 13.12 -12.37 -4.78
C SER A 146 12.27 -11.34 -5.55
N ALA A 147 11.11 -11.72 -6.07
CA ALA A 147 10.23 -10.80 -6.79
C ALA A 147 9.58 -9.78 -5.84
N TYR A 148 9.06 -10.25 -4.71
CA TYR A 148 8.44 -9.37 -3.71
C TYR A 148 9.44 -8.37 -3.13
N ASN A 149 10.60 -8.85 -2.64
CA ASN A 149 11.65 -8.00 -2.10
C ASN A 149 12.08 -6.94 -3.11
N SER A 150 12.35 -7.34 -4.37
CA SER A 150 12.75 -6.41 -5.43
C SER A 150 11.68 -5.38 -5.72
N SER A 151 10.39 -5.79 -5.78
CA SER A 151 9.29 -4.88 -6.02
C SER A 151 9.14 -3.84 -4.90
N LYS A 152 9.30 -4.27 -3.63
CA LYS A 152 9.17 -3.38 -2.47
C LYS A 152 10.38 -2.46 -2.29
N HIS A 153 11.60 -2.89 -2.63
CA HIS A 153 12.78 -2.02 -2.73
C HIS A 153 12.62 -1.00 -3.86
N GLY A 154 12.18 -1.45 -5.05
CA GLY A 154 11.90 -0.57 -6.18
C GLY A 154 10.84 0.49 -5.86
N LEU A 155 9.81 0.12 -5.08
CA LEU A 155 8.78 1.04 -4.64
C LEU A 155 9.32 2.17 -3.75
N LEU A 156 10.32 1.88 -2.89
CA LEU A 156 11.00 2.92 -2.11
C LEU A 156 11.84 3.85 -3.01
N GLY A 157 12.46 3.29 -4.06
CA GLY A 157 13.15 4.09 -5.08
C GLY A 157 12.18 5.04 -5.80
N LEU A 158 11.02 4.54 -6.26
CA LEU A 158 9.97 5.34 -6.86
C LEU A 158 9.49 6.44 -5.92
N MET A 159 9.17 6.10 -4.68
CA MET A 159 8.70 7.03 -3.66
C MET A 159 9.67 8.19 -3.45
N ARG A 160 10.98 7.89 -3.31
CA ARG A 160 12.03 8.91 -3.13
C ARG A 160 12.21 9.78 -4.38
N SER A 161 12.13 9.19 -5.59
CA SER A 161 12.18 9.95 -6.84
C SER A 161 11.03 10.94 -6.93
N VAL A 162 9.79 10.51 -6.61
CA VAL A 162 8.62 11.40 -6.56
C VAL A 162 8.81 12.50 -5.52
N ALA A 163 9.38 12.19 -4.35
CA ALA A 163 9.65 13.18 -3.31
C ALA A 163 10.62 14.29 -3.79
N GLN A 164 11.64 13.93 -4.56
CA GLN A 164 12.60 14.89 -5.13
C GLN A 164 11.98 15.71 -6.26
N ASP A 165 11.29 15.05 -7.18
CA ASP A 165 10.75 15.71 -8.39
C ASP A 165 9.58 16.65 -8.06
N ALA A 166 8.70 16.22 -7.12
CA ALA A 166 7.46 16.92 -6.81
C ALA A 166 7.54 17.82 -5.56
N GLY A 167 8.54 17.62 -4.71
CA GLY A 167 8.75 18.43 -3.49
C GLY A 167 8.75 19.93 -3.71
N PRO A 168 9.42 20.48 -4.74
CA PRO A 168 9.39 21.90 -5.05
C PRO A 168 7.98 22.47 -5.34
N HIS A 169 7.02 21.58 -5.58
CA HIS A 169 5.62 21.94 -5.88
C HIS A 169 4.66 21.72 -4.69
N GLY A 170 5.16 21.61 -3.46
CA GLY A 170 4.32 21.43 -2.26
C GLY A 170 3.72 20.02 -2.10
N ILE A 171 4.30 19.03 -2.79
CA ILE A 171 3.85 17.64 -2.78
C ILE A 171 4.79 16.81 -1.90
N THR A 172 4.24 15.95 -1.06
CA THR A 172 5.04 14.97 -0.31
C THR A 172 4.78 13.54 -0.80
N SER A 173 5.83 12.73 -0.73
CA SER A 173 5.82 11.32 -1.14
C SER A 173 6.55 10.51 -0.07
N ASN A 174 5.83 9.60 0.60
CA ASN A 174 6.36 8.81 1.71
C ASN A 174 5.90 7.35 1.60
N ALA A 175 6.55 6.46 2.33
CA ALA A 175 6.15 5.07 2.41
C ALA A 175 5.94 4.62 3.85
N VAL A 176 4.96 3.72 4.07
CA VAL A 176 4.84 2.91 5.27
C VAL A 176 5.40 1.53 5.00
N LEU A 177 6.13 0.98 5.96
CA LEU A 177 6.78 -0.32 5.88
C LEU A 177 6.24 -1.23 6.98
N PRO A 178 5.10 -1.89 6.78
CA PRO A 178 4.57 -2.82 7.76
C PRO A 178 5.48 -4.05 7.90
N GLY A 179 5.61 -4.53 9.13
CA GLY A 179 6.01 -5.92 9.38
C GLY A 179 4.86 -6.88 9.10
N TRP A 180 4.81 -8.02 9.80
CA TRP A 180 3.67 -8.93 9.71
C TRP A 180 2.39 -8.30 10.26
N VAL A 181 1.37 -8.23 9.41
CA VAL A 181 0.04 -7.72 9.72
C VAL A 181 -0.98 -8.82 9.44
N ARG A 182 -1.86 -9.12 10.39
CA ARG A 182 -2.87 -10.17 10.22
C ARG A 182 -3.96 -9.69 9.24
N THR A 183 -3.74 -9.96 7.96
CA THR A 183 -4.61 -9.60 6.83
C THR A 183 -4.94 -10.85 6.00
N PRO A 184 -5.97 -10.84 5.13
CA PRO A 184 -6.24 -11.97 4.25
C PRO A 184 -5.03 -12.41 3.39
N MET A 185 -4.19 -11.47 2.97
CA MET A 185 -2.94 -11.78 2.25
C MET A 185 -1.96 -12.56 3.12
N ALA A 186 -1.74 -12.12 4.36
CA ALA A 186 -0.81 -12.76 5.29
C ALA A 186 -1.37 -14.07 5.84
N GLU A 187 -2.70 -14.21 5.98
CA GLU A 187 -3.33 -15.49 6.32
C GLU A 187 -3.10 -16.55 5.23
N ASN A 188 -3.22 -16.18 3.95
CA ASN A 188 -2.90 -17.08 2.85
C ASN A 188 -1.43 -17.50 2.86
N SER A 189 -0.52 -16.57 3.16
CA SER A 189 0.91 -16.88 3.33
C SER A 189 1.15 -17.81 4.53
N ALA A 190 0.51 -17.55 5.67
CA ALA A 190 0.63 -18.40 6.85
C ALA A 190 0.11 -19.82 6.59
N LYS A 191 -1.00 -19.94 5.86
CA LYS A 191 -1.55 -21.24 5.47
C LYS A 191 -0.60 -22.00 4.54
N ALA A 192 -0.07 -21.35 3.50
CA ALA A 192 0.87 -21.98 2.58
C ALA A 192 2.14 -22.46 3.31
N GLU A 193 2.66 -21.67 4.24
CA GLU A 193 3.81 -22.02 5.08
C GLU A 193 3.48 -23.18 6.03
N ALA A 194 2.32 -23.15 6.67
CA ALA A 194 1.87 -24.21 7.56
C ALA A 194 1.75 -25.56 6.83
N ASP A 195 1.12 -25.54 5.64
CA ASP A 195 0.97 -26.73 4.78
C ASP A 195 2.34 -27.28 4.35
N GLN A 196 3.28 -26.43 3.97
CA GLN A 196 4.63 -26.83 3.56
C GLN A 196 5.44 -27.44 4.71
N ARG A 197 5.29 -26.89 5.93
CA ARG A 197 6.07 -27.29 7.11
C ARG A 197 5.38 -28.39 7.95
N GLY A 198 4.14 -28.75 7.65
CA GLY A 198 3.36 -29.72 8.43
C GLY A 198 3.04 -29.24 9.85
N ILE A 199 2.87 -27.92 10.04
CA ILE A 199 2.52 -27.30 11.32
C ILE A 199 1.16 -26.57 11.24
N THR A 200 0.67 -26.07 12.37
CA THR A 200 -0.59 -25.31 12.37
C THR A 200 -0.39 -23.86 11.95
N VAL A 201 -1.40 -23.23 11.38
CA VAL A 201 -1.39 -21.79 11.03
C VAL A 201 -1.12 -20.93 12.27
N GLU A 202 -1.66 -21.31 13.43
CA GLU A 202 -1.41 -20.60 14.68
C GLU A 202 0.05 -20.73 15.16
N ALA A 203 0.72 -21.86 14.88
CA ALA A 203 2.15 -21.99 15.15
C ALA A 203 2.96 -21.01 14.31
N VAL A 204 2.63 -20.86 13.00
CA VAL A 204 3.25 -19.84 12.12
C VAL A 204 3.04 -18.43 12.68
N TRP A 205 1.83 -18.09 13.08
CA TRP A 205 1.54 -16.78 13.66
C TRP A 205 2.26 -16.52 14.98
N LYS A 206 2.41 -17.54 15.81
CA LYS A 206 3.19 -17.45 17.05
C LYS A 206 4.68 -17.19 16.78
N GLU A 207 5.25 -17.86 15.79
CA GLU A 207 6.62 -17.62 15.36
C GLU A 207 6.79 -16.18 14.81
N ARG A 208 5.88 -15.74 13.94
CA ARG A 208 5.90 -14.36 13.41
C ARG A 208 5.78 -13.31 14.52
N ALA A 209 4.94 -13.55 15.52
CA ALA A 209 4.78 -12.68 16.68
C ALA A 209 6.07 -12.60 17.53
N SER A 210 6.81 -13.71 17.64
CA SER A 210 8.06 -13.76 18.42
C SER A 210 9.21 -12.97 17.80
N LEU A 211 9.10 -12.58 16.52
CA LEU A 211 10.08 -11.68 15.87
C LEU A 211 10.02 -10.25 16.41
N TYR A 212 8.96 -9.89 17.10
CA TYR A 212 8.75 -8.54 17.60
C TYR A 212 8.89 -8.46 19.12
N PRO A 213 9.60 -7.44 19.64
CA PRO A 213 9.71 -7.21 21.09
C PRO A 213 8.37 -7.15 21.81
N ALA A 214 7.31 -6.69 21.12
CA ALA A 214 5.96 -6.61 21.66
C ALA A 214 5.25 -7.98 21.78
N GLY A 215 5.84 -9.09 21.28
CA GLY A 215 5.26 -10.43 21.34
C GLY A 215 3.96 -10.61 20.54
N ARG A 216 3.69 -9.71 19.59
CA ARG A 216 2.52 -9.74 18.71
C ARG A 216 2.85 -9.19 17.34
N VAL A 217 1.99 -9.42 16.36
CA VAL A 217 2.06 -8.79 15.05
C VAL A 217 1.33 -7.43 15.05
N VAL A 218 1.63 -6.62 14.04
CA VAL A 218 0.99 -5.30 13.81
C VAL A 218 -0.47 -5.48 13.42
N THR A 219 -1.34 -4.55 13.80
CA THR A 219 -2.72 -4.52 13.34
C THR A 219 -2.89 -3.65 12.10
N PRO A 220 -3.90 -3.89 11.24
CA PRO A 220 -4.19 -3.02 10.11
C PRO A 220 -4.45 -1.57 10.54
N GLU A 221 -5.05 -1.36 11.71
CA GLU A 221 -5.36 -0.04 12.28
C GLU A 221 -4.07 0.74 12.60
N GLU A 222 -3.07 0.09 13.18
CA GLU A 222 -1.77 0.73 13.48
C GLU A 222 -1.07 1.21 12.21
N VAL A 223 -1.17 0.45 11.12
CA VAL A 223 -0.64 0.88 9.81
C VAL A 223 -1.46 2.02 9.22
N ALA A 224 -2.80 1.92 9.29
CA ALA A 224 -3.71 2.93 8.76
C ALA A 224 -3.55 4.28 9.46
N GLU A 225 -3.25 4.30 10.76
CA GLU A 225 -2.96 5.54 11.48
C GLU A 225 -1.72 6.25 10.93
N VAL A 226 -0.65 5.53 10.61
CA VAL A 226 0.55 6.11 9.99
C VAL A 226 0.26 6.59 8.57
N ILE A 227 -0.53 5.82 7.79
CA ILE A 227 -1.00 6.27 6.47
C ILE A 227 -1.77 7.58 6.59
N ALA A 228 -2.71 7.68 7.53
CA ALA A 228 -3.52 8.88 7.73
C ALA A 228 -2.70 10.07 8.23
N PHE A 229 -1.67 9.85 9.05
CA PHE A 229 -0.71 10.89 9.43
C PHE A 229 0.04 11.42 8.21
N LEU A 230 0.59 10.55 7.36
CA LEU A 230 1.34 10.95 6.17
C LEU A 230 0.45 11.60 5.09
N ALA A 231 -0.83 11.28 5.07
CA ALA A 231 -1.83 11.88 4.19
C ALA A 231 -2.28 13.27 4.63
N ALA A 232 -2.09 13.63 5.90
CA ALA A 232 -2.57 14.86 6.48
C ALA A 232 -1.73 16.09 6.08
N GLU A 233 -2.33 17.28 6.15
CA GLU A 233 -1.66 18.54 5.84
C GLU A 233 -0.54 18.82 6.84
N GLU A 234 -0.74 18.45 8.10
CA GLU A 234 0.19 18.66 9.20
C GLU A 234 1.51 17.89 9.05
N SER A 235 1.53 16.83 8.24
CA SER A 235 2.76 16.07 7.94
C SER A 235 3.59 16.66 6.80
N GLY A 236 3.29 17.89 6.35
CA GLY A 236 3.95 18.52 5.19
C GLY A 236 5.48 18.63 5.26
N GLY A 237 6.07 18.56 6.46
CA GLY A 237 7.52 18.50 6.65
C GLY A 237 8.14 17.10 6.50
N VAL A 238 7.32 16.06 6.35
CA VAL A 238 7.77 14.66 6.15
C VAL A 238 7.73 14.35 4.65
N ASN A 239 8.90 14.20 4.01
CA ASN A 239 8.99 13.93 2.58
C ASN A 239 10.19 13.04 2.26
N GLY A 240 9.98 11.99 1.47
CA GLY A 240 11.01 11.01 1.09
C GLY A 240 11.26 9.94 2.15
N GLU A 241 10.41 9.88 3.19
CA GLU A 241 10.62 9.01 4.34
C GLU A 241 9.95 7.64 4.17
N ALA A 242 10.61 6.63 4.74
CA ALA A 242 10.15 5.25 4.80
C ALA A 242 9.93 4.88 6.28
N ILE A 243 8.68 4.95 6.73
CA ILE A 243 8.32 4.75 8.15
C ILE A 243 7.99 3.29 8.41
N THR A 244 8.81 2.65 9.22
CA THR A 244 8.60 1.26 9.64
C THR A 244 7.52 1.17 10.71
N VAL A 245 6.55 0.25 10.51
CA VAL A 245 5.48 -0.07 11.45
C VAL A 245 5.59 -1.56 11.79
N ALA A 246 6.51 -1.89 12.71
CA ALA A 246 6.91 -3.28 13.00
C ALA A 246 7.22 -3.55 14.49
N LEU A 247 6.63 -2.77 15.40
CA LEU A 247 6.69 -3.02 16.86
C LEU A 247 8.11 -3.24 17.41
N GLY A 248 9.11 -2.54 16.84
CA GLY A 248 10.52 -2.70 17.21
C GLY A 248 11.19 -3.96 16.66
N GLY A 249 10.51 -4.75 15.84
CA GLY A 249 11.11 -5.85 15.11
C GLY A 249 12.15 -5.31 14.13
N LEU A 250 13.35 -5.85 14.21
CA LEU A 250 14.36 -5.61 13.20
C LEU A 250 14.04 -6.43 11.97
N MET A 251 14.32 -5.80 10.99
CA MET A 251 14.29 -6.30 9.64
C MET A 251 15.69 -6.70 9.25
#